data_7c27de188b77025fe27a5a259aaf4251
#
_entry.id   7c27de188b77025fe27a5a259aaf4251
#
_cell.length_a   1.000
_cell.length_b   1.000
_cell.length_c   1.000
_cell.angle_alpha   90.00
_cell.angle_beta   90.00
_cell.angle_gamma   90.00
#
_symmetry.space_group_name_H-M   'P 1'
#
loop_
_entity.id
_entity.type
_entity.pdbx_description
1 polymer ?
#
loop_
_entity_poly.entity_id
_entity_poly.type
_entity_poly.pdbx_seq_one_letter_code
_entity_poly.pdbx_strand_id
1 'polypeptide(L)'
;MNQLISKCQKALITVDKYYDAALQHVRSELIIDGKLSRDNLDKEQHAAHGLSWIAAYRATLKEMVNWAESLDKDSAFNETEHLMLQIIFSEYCAQIKSGIPMSQLEYVRPQDLGLKNGLFQENGTEEFNDLILNGNSADDRMKLAQLLKDGFSSKNFGNSNLDETTSIIRDQFRKFVEDDVTPHAHEWHLKDELIPMQIIEKMSEMGVFGLTIPEEYGGLGMSRFVDCVVTEELARGYIGIGSLGTRGDIAAELLITGGTEDQKLKFLPKIASGETLPCAVLTEPHSGSDMGSFKTRAVANGEHYTITGNKTWVTHGARSDVMMLLARTNPDEKGYKGLSMFLAEKQRGDDDNMFPDDGISGGEIEVLGYRGMKEYEMAFDGFKVKKENLLGEEEGNGFKQMMETFESARIQTAARALGVAQSAFETSMQYAIDRLNVTGQSLYDKPRNASKIVSMATEIMAARQLTYYAAREKDKGHRCDLEAGMAKMLAARVAWACADNGLQIHGGNGFALEYPISRILCDSRILNIFEGTAEIQADIVTRRLVSTNPS
;
A
#
# COMPACT_ATOMS: atom_id res chain seq x y z
N MET A 1 22.90 -25.23 2.42
CA MET A 1 22.08 -24.21 3.10
C MET A 1 23.00 -23.21 3.78
N ASN A 2 22.81 -21.92 3.50
CA ASN A 2 23.64 -20.86 4.07
C ASN A 2 23.50 -20.82 5.60
N GLN A 3 24.63 -20.64 6.33
CA GLN A 3 24.64 -20.66 7.79
C GLN A 3 23.75 -19.55 8.39
N LEU A 4 23.68 -18.35 7.78
CA LEU A 4 22.81 -17.26 8.23
C LEU A 4 21.34 -17.62 8.07
N ILE A 5 20.93 -18.21 6.94
CA ILE A 5 19.55 -18.64 6.70
C ILE A 5 19.10 -19.62 7.81
N SER A 6 19.94 -20.63 8.11
CA SER A 6 19.65 -21.57 9.20
C SER A 6 19.52 -20.89 10.55
N LYS A 7 20.37 -19.88 10.83
CA LYS A 7 20.30 -19.08 12.05
C LYS A 7 19.00 -18.27 12.15
N CYS A 8 18.58 -17.62 11.05
CA CYS A 8 17.31 -16.89 10.97
C CYS A 8 16.10 -17.82 11.18
N GLN A 9 16.11 -19.03 10.59
CA GLN A 9 15.06 -20.02 10.80
C GLN A 9 14.91 -20.43 12.27
N LYS A 10 16.02 -20.64 12.96
CA LYS A 10 16.00 -20.95 14.40
C LYS A 10 15.52 -19.76 15.25
N ALA A 11 15.90 -18.54 14.88
CA ALA A 11 15.41 -17.34 15.55
C ALA A 11 13.88 -17.18 15.38
N LEU A 12 13.32 -17.55 14.22
CA LEU A 12 11.88 -17.55 13.98
C LEU A 12 11.10 -18.43 14.97
N ILE A 13 11.69 -19.49 15.49
CA ILE A 13 11.05 -20.34 16.53
C ILE A 13 10.72 -19.50 17.77
N THR A 14 11.60 -18.56 18.14
CA THR A 14 11.36 -17.64 19.23
C THR A 14 10.26 -16.63 18.88
N VAL A 15 10.31 -16.06 17.68
CA VAL A 15 9.28 -15.12 17.19
C VAL A 15 7.90 -15.78 17.16
N ASP A 16 7.80 -17.04 16.68
CA ASP A 16 6.56 -17.80 16.67
C ASP A 16 6.00 -17.99 18.10
N LYS A 17 6.83 -18.36 19.07
CA LYS A 17 6.41 -18.50 20.47
C LYS A 17 5.86 -17.19 21.07
N TYR A 18 6.48 -16.06 20.73
CA TYR A 18 5.99 -14.75 21.18
C TYR A 18 4.67 -14.39 20.55
N TYR A 19 4.56 -14.57 19.24
CA TYR A 19 3.33 -14.35 18.52
C TYR A 19 2.20 -15.21 19.07
N ASP A 20 2.43 -16.50 19.30
CA ASP A 20 1.42 -17.43 19.81
C ASP A 20 0.96 -17.03 21.22
N ALA A 21 1.89 -16.64 22.09
CA ALA A 21 1.56 -16.17 23.43
C ALA A 21 0.76 -14.85 23.42
N ALA A 22 1.16 -13.90 22.56
CA ALA A 22 0.43 -12.64 22.35
C ALA A 22 -0.97 -12.90 21.79
N LEU A 23 -1.10 -13.79 20.79
CA LEU A 23 -2.38 -14.16 20.21
C LEU A 23 -3.32 -14.79 21.27
N GLN A 24 -2.80 -15.70 22.09
CA GLN A 24 -3.59 -16.33 23.16
C GLN A 24 -4.08 -15.30 24.17
N HIS A 25 -3.21 -14.38 24.61
CA HIS A 25 -3.58 -13.31 25.54
C HIS A 25 -4.65 -12.40 24.95
N VAL A 26 -4.37 -11.77 23.80
CA VAL A 26 -5.30 -10.81 23.17
C VAL A 26 -6.63 -11.50 22.84
N ARG A 27 -6.60 -12.75 22.38
CA ARG A 27 -7.81 -13.52 22.13
C ARG A 27 -8.64 -13.74 23.39
N SER A 28 -8.01 -14.02 24.54
CA SER A 28 -8.72 -14.19 25.81
C SER A 28 -9.41 -12.91 26.30
N GLU A 29 -8.86 -11.75 25.97
CA GLU A 29 -9.47 -10.45 26.29
C GLU A 29 -10.60 -10.06 25.33
N LEU A 30 -10.51 -10.45 24.05
CA LEU A 30 -11.44 -10.00 23.01
C LEU A 30 -12.59 -10.98 22.75
N ILE A 31 -12.42 -12.29 23.01
CA ILE A 31 -13.46 -13.29 22.73
C ILE A 31 -14.25 -13.58 24.02
N ILE A 32 -15.51 -13.17 24.04
CA ILE A 32 -16.45 -13.41 25.13
C ILE A 32 -17.56 -14.35 24.63
N ASP A 33 -17.80 -15.44 25.35
CA ASP A 33 -18.81 -16.46 24.98
C ASP A 33 -18.66 -16.96 23.52
N GLY A 34 -17.39 -17.12 23.08
CA GLY A 34 -17.06 -17.61 21.75
C GLY A 34 -17.25 -16.56 20.61
N LYS A 35 -17.54 -15.31 20.93
CA LYS A 35 -17.75 -14.22 19.97
C LYS A 35 -16.82 -13.05 20.25
N LEU A 36 -16.42 -12.36 19.19
CA LEU A 36 -15.66 -11.11 19.30
C LEU A 36 -16.53 -10.01 19.91
N SER A 37 -16.09 -9.48 21.05
CA SER A 37 -16.71 -8.33 21.74
C SER A 37 -16.17 -7.02 21.13
N ARG A 38 -17.09 -6.20 20.59
CA ARG A 38 -16.73 -4.86 20.08
C ARG A 38 -16.28 -3.94 21.20
N ASP A 39 -17.00 -3.95 22.33
CA ASP A 39 -16.67 -3.12 23.49
C ASP A 39 -15.29 -3.44 24.05
N ASN A 40 -14.90 -4.73 24.05
CA ASN A 40 -13.57 -5.12 24.50
C ASN A 40 -12.50 -4.77 23.46
N LEU A 41 -12.80 -4.89 22.15
CA LEU A 41 -11.89 -4.44 21.11
C LEU A 41 -11.56 -2.95 21.26
N ASP A 42 -12.56 -2.11 21.55
CA ASP A 42 -12.36 -0.69 21.77
C ASP A 42 -11.56 -0.38 23.05
N LYS A 43 -11.77 -1.16 24.12
CA LYS A 43 -11.02 -1.00 25.39
C LYS A 43 -9.58 -1.45 25.29
N GLU A 44 -9.35 -2.60 24.63
CA GLU A 44 -8.05 -3.25 24.50
C GLU A 44 -7.39 -2.93 23.15
N GLN A 45 -7.74 -1.82 22.51
CA GLN A 45 -7.31 -1.46 21.16
C GLN A 45 -5.80 -1.41 21.03
N HIS A 46 -5.09 -0.94 22.06
CA HIS A 46 -3.62 -0.89 22.04
C HIS A 46 -2.99 -2.29 21.94
N ALA A 47 -3.45 -3.25 22.72
CA ALA A 47 -3.01 -4.64 22.65
C ALA A 47 -3.45 -5.31 21.34
N ALA A 48 -4.68 -5.04 20.89
CA ALA A 48 -5.22 -5.53 19.63
C ALA A 48 -4.37 -5.08 18.43
N HIS A 49 -4.06 -3.79 18.35
CA HIS A 49 -3.19 -3.24 17.30
C HIS A 49 -1.75 -3.77 17.43
N GLY A 50 -1.25 -3.92 18.66
CA GLY A 50 0.04 -4.54 18.94
C GLY A 50 0.14 -5.97 18.41
N LEU A 51 -0.92 -6.76 18.55
CA LEU A 51 -1.01 -8.11 17.96
C LEU A 51 -0.89 -8.06 16.43
N SER A 52 -1.50 -7.09 15.77
CA SER A 52 -1.39 -6.90 14.32
C SER A 52 0.04 -6.62 13.90
N TRP A 53 0.77 -5.79 14.65
CA TRP A 53 2.14 -5.45 14.35
C TRP A 53 3.12 -6.59 14.58
N ILE A 54 2.98 -7.39 15.67
CA ILE A 54 3.83 -8.57 15.85
C ILE A 54 3.54 -9.63 14.77
N ALA A 55 2.28 -9.77 14.33
CA ALA A 55 1.93 -10.63 13.21
C ALA A 55 2.58 -10.18 11.89
N ALA A 56 2.57 -8.87 11.61
CA ALA A 56 3.22 -8.30 10.43
C ALA A 56 4.74 -8.52 10.46
N TYR A 57 5.40 -8.32 11.60
CA TYR A 57 6.83 -8.58 11.76
C TYR A 57 7.18 -10.06 11.57
N ARG A 58 6.40 -10.94 12.20
CA ARG A 58 6.55 -12.39 12.03
C ARG A 58 6.42 -12.81 10.56
N ALA A 59 5.38 -12.35 9.87
CA ALA A 59 5.18 -12.64 8.46
C ALA A 59 6.33 -12.11 7.61
N THR A 60 6.77 -10.88 7.86
CA THR A 60 7.91 -10.27 7.16
C THR A 60 9.19 -11.09 7.34
N LEU A 61 9.53 -11.47 8.57
CA LEU A 61 10.72 -12.28 8.83
C LEU A 61 10.66 -13.66 8.14
N LYS A 62 9.48 -14.28 8.08
CA LYS A 62 9.27 -15.51 7.33
C LYS A 62 9.51 -15.31 5.83
N GLU A 63 8.95 -14.26 5.25
CA GLU A 63 9.14 -13.96 3.83
C GLU A 63 10.59 -13.57 3.49
N MET A 64 11.30 -12.91 4.40
CA MET A 64 12.73 -12.65 4.23
C MET A 64 13.57 -13.95 4.24
N VAL A 65 13.19 -14.96 5.02
CA VAL A 65 13.83 -16.30 4.94
C VAL A 65 13.50 -16.97 3.62
N ASN A 66 12.23 -16.98 3.20
CA ASN A 66 11.81 -17.58 1.94
C ASN A 66 12.52 -16.93 0.74
N TRP A 67 12.67 -15.62 0.76
CA TRP A 67 13.44 -14.85 -0.22
C TRP A 67 14.91 -15.28 -0.27
N ALA A 68 15.56 -15.35 0.88
CA ALA A 68 16.97 -15.74 0.98
C ALA A 68 17.20 -17.20 0.53
N GLU A 69 16.30 -18.11 0.90
CA GLU A 69 16.36 -19.52 0.45
C GLU A 69 16.21 -19.66 -1.06
N SER A 70 15.30 -18.87 -1.65
CA SER A 70 15.13 -18.87 -3.11
C SER A 70 16.40 -18.40 -3.81
N LEU A 71 16.98 -17.29 -3.35
CA LEU A 71 18.22 -16.76 -3.91
C LEU A 71 19.41 -17.71 -3.69
N ASP A 72 19.50 -18.39 -2.54
CA ASP A 72 20.58 -19.36 -2.24
C ASP A 72 20.52 -20.55 -3.21
N LYS A 73 19.31 -21.04 -3.55
CA LYS A 73 19.11 -22.09 -4.56
C LYS A 73 19.60 -21.68 -5.93
N ASP A 74 19.38 -20.43 -6.32
CA ASP A 74 19.75 -19.88 -7.62
C ASP A 74 21.17 -19.32 -7.64
N SER A 75 21.94 -19.51 -6.55
CA SER A 75 23.29 -18.97 -6.37
C SER A 75 23.37 -17.43 -6.52
N ALA A 76 22.28 -16.75 -6.19
CA ALA A 76 22.11 -15.30 -6.26
C ALA A 76 22.08 -14.62 -4.88
N PHE A 77 22.25 -15.36 -3.79
CA PHE A 77 22.33 -14.83 -2.42
C PHE A 77 23.73 -14.29 -2.15
N ASN A 78 23.96 -13.05 -2.54
CA ASN A 78 25.25 -12.36 -2.45
C ASN A 78 25.42 -11.64 -1.11
N GLU A 79 26.52 -10.90 -0.97
CA GLU A 79 26.85 -10.22 0.28
C GLU A 79 25.85 -9.10 0.64
N THR A 80 25.30 -8.41 -0.36
CA THR A 80 24.25 -7.39 -0.17
C THR A 80 23.00 -8.01 0.47
N GLU A 81 22.51 -9.10 -0.11
CA GLU A 81 21.32 -9.81 0.38
C GLU A 81 21.57 -10.44 1.74
N HIS A 82 22.76 -10.99 1.96
CA HIS A 82 23.18 -11.54 3.25
C HIS A 82 23.13 -10.47 4.35
N LEU A 83 23.70 -9.29 4.12
CA LEU A 83 23.70 -8.21 5.10
C LEU A 83 22.29 -7.63 5.32
N MET A 84 21.48 -7.51 4.27
CA MET A 84 20.08 -7.09 4.41
C MET A 84 19.29 -8.05 5.30
N LEU A 85 19.40 -9.36 5.06
CA LEU A 85 18.74 -10.37 5.87
C LEU A 85 19.19 -10.30 7.35
N GLN A 86 20.49 -10.22 7.57
CA GLN A 86 21.07 -10.18 8.92
C GLN A 86 20.60 -8.95 9.70
N ILE A 87 20.69 -7.76 9.08
CA ILE A 87 20.33 -6.49 9.71
C ILE A 87 18.84 -6.42 10.04
N ILE A 88 17.96 -6.82 9.11
CA ILE A 88 16.51 -6.77 9.37
C ILE A 88 16.09 -7.76 10.44
N PHE A 89 16.66 -8.96 10.48
CA PHE A 89 16.42 -9.91 11.56
C PHE A 89 16.86 -9.37 12.91
N SER A 90 18.08 -8.78 12.98
CA SER A 90 18.58 -8.15 14.20
C SER A 90 17.62 -7.08 14.71
N GLU A 91 17.22 -6.18 13.82
CA GLU A 91 16.38 -5.04 14.18
C GLU A 91 14.98 -5.47 14.61
N TYR A 92 14.31 -6.34 13.83
CA TYR A 92 12.96 -6.77 14.15
C TYR A 92 12.91 -7.69 15.38
N CYS A 93 13.89 -8.56 15.59
CA CYS A 93 13.99 -9.34 16.82
C CYS A 93 14.22 -8.44 18.05
N ALA A 94 15.04 -7.39 17.93
CA ALA A 94 15.26 -6.42 19.00
C ALA A 94 13.98 -5.63 19.32
N GLN A 95 13.23 -5.21 18.31
CA GLN A 95 11.96 -4.51 18.49
C GLN A 95 10.87 -5.42 19.07
N ILE A 96 10.76 -6.67 18.64
CA ILE A 96 9.85 -7.66 19.25
C ILE A 96 10.16 -7.82 20.73
N LYS A 97 11.44 -7.90 21.10
CA LYS A 97 11.90 -8.05 22.48
C LYS A 97 11.66 -6.82 23.35
N SER A 98 11.78 -5.61 22.81
CA SER A 98 11.80 -4.37 23.58
C SER A 98 10.60 -3.45 23.36
N GLY A 99 9.96 -3.55 22.19
CA GLY A 99 8.79 -2.78 21.79
C GLY A 99 8.79 -2.44 20.32
N ILE A 100 7.67 -2.73 19.67
CA ILE A 100 7.46 -2.50 18.24
C ILE A 100 6.87 -1.09 18.06
N PRO A 101 7.46 -0.23 17.20
CA PRO A 101 6.85 1.05 16.86
C PRO A 101 5.63 0.83 15.96
N MET A 102 4.46 1.30 16.42
CA MET A 102 3.22 1.31 15.63
C MET A 102 3.11 2.58 14.81
N SER A 103 3.57 3.70 15.36
CA SER A 103 3.72 5.00 14.70
C SER A 103 4.96 5.72 15.24
N GLN A 104 5.10 7.04 14.99
CA GLN A 104 6.27 7.82 15.38
C GLN A 104 6.53 7.84 16.91
N LEU A 105 5.46 7.87 17.72
CA LEU A 105 5.54 7.97 19.18
C LEU A 105 4.84 6.82 19.92
N GLU A 106 4.17 5.94 19.18
CA GLU A 106 3.43 4.82 19.76
C GLU A 106 4.25 3.53 19.67
N TYR A 107 4.39 2.87 20.79
CA TYR A 107 5.10 1.60 20.91
C TYR A 107 4.22 0.60 21.64
N VAL A 108 4.04 -0.57 21.06
CA VAL A 108 3.53 -1.70 21.82
C VAL A 108 4.68 -2.44 22.48
N ARG A 109 4.57 -2.63 23.79
CA ARG A 109 5.58 -3.36 24.59
C ARG A 109 5.15 -4.80 24.78
N PRO A 110 6.09 -5.72 25.05
CA PRO A 110 5.72 -7.10 25.37
C PRO A 110 4.67 -7.23 26.47
N GLN A 111 4.73 -6.38 27.50
CA GLN A 111 3.77 -6.37 28.60
C GLN A 111 2.35 -6.03 28.17
N ASP A 112 2.19 -5.14 27.16
CA ASP A 112 0.88 -4.77 26.60
C ASP A 112 0.23 -5.96 25.89
N LEU A 113 1.03 -6.92 25.44
CA LEU A 113 0.62 -8.17 24.80
C LEU A 113 0.53 -9.35 25.77
N GLY A 114 0.53 -9.10 27.09
CA GLY A 114 0.48 -10.14 28.12
C GLY A 114 1.75 -10.99 28.25
N LEU A 115 2.84 -10.59 27.58
CA LEU A 115 4.10 -11.31 27.62
C LEU A 115 4.86 -11.00 28.90
N LYS A 116 5.06 -12.00 29.75
CA LYS A 116 5.77 -11.84 31.02
C LYS A 116 7.29 -11.72 30.80
N ASN A 117 7.98 -10.97 31.65
CA ASN A 117 9.42 -10.70 31.56
C ASN A 117 10.31 -11.97 31.47
N GLY A 118 9.85 -13.11 32.00
CA GLY A 118 10.57 -14.40 31.93
C GLY A 118 10.52 -15.09 30.57
N LEU A 119 9.56 -14.75 29.71
CA LEU A 119 9.36 -15.46 28.44
C LEU A 119 10.59 -15.36 27.53
N PHE A 120 11.27 -14.21 27.50
CA PHE A 120 12.49 -13.99 26.70
C PHE A 120 13.73 -14.68 27.28
N GLN A 121 13.78 -14.87 28.60
CA GLN A 121 14.90 -15.55 29.27
C GLN A 121 14.79 -17.06 29.16
N GLU A 122 13.55 -17.57 29.21
CA GLU A 122 13.28 -19.03 29.22
C GLU A 122 13.14 -19.63 27.80
N ASN A 123 12.70 -18.84 26.81
CA ASN A 123 12.32 -19.35 25.48
C ASN A 123 13.09 -18.73 24.30
N GLY A 124 13.99 -17.77 24.53
CA GLY A 124 14.82 -17.20 23.47
C GLY A 124 15.90 -18.19 23.03
N THR A 125 15.92 -18.57 21.74
CA THR A 125 17.03 -19.36 21.18
C THR A 125 18.34 -18.59 21.25
N GLU A 126 19.46 -19.31 21.25
CA GLU A 126 20.81 -18.70 21.18
C GLU A 126 20.91 -17.81 19.95
N GLU A 127 20.40 -18.30 18.80
CA GLU A 127 20.42 -17.59 17.52
C GLU A 127 19.60 -16.29 17.53
N PHE A 128 18.44 -16.28 18.22
CA PHE A 128 17.63 -15.06 18.39
C PHE A 128 18.41 -13.98 19.17
N ASN A 129 19.03 -14.37 20.30
CA ASN A 129 19.79 -13.43 21.11
C ASN A 129 21.08 -12.98 20.41
N ASP A 130 21.76 -13.88 19.70
CA ASP A 130 22.97 -13.56 18.97
C ASP A 130 22.69 -12.59 17.78
N LEU A 131 21.58 -12.78 17.05
CA LEU A 131 21.17 -11.81 16.03
C LEU A 131 20.93 -10.42 16.60
N ILE A 132 20.25 -10.31 17.76
CA ILE A 132 20.03 -9.02 18.43
C ILE A 132 21.35 -8.35 18.80
N LEU A 133 22.28 -9.11 19.34
CA LEU A 133 23.55 -8.56 19.86
C LEU A 133 24.55 -8.23 18.74
N ASN A 134 24.63 -9.07 17.73
CA ASN A 134 25.72 -9.07 16.76
C ASN A 134 25.27 -8.86 15.31
N GLY A 135 23.96 -8.93 15.01
CA GLY A 135 23.46 -8.92 13.62
C GLY A 135 23.33 -7.53 12.98
N ASN A 136 23.51 -6.44 13.73
CA ASN A 136 23.42 -5.07 13.21
C ASN A 136 24.58 -4.20 13.76
N SER A 137 25.82 -4.67 13.58
CA SER A 137 27.01 -3.92 14.03
C SER A 137 27.25 -2.67 13.17
N ALA A 138 28.07 -1.75 13.68
CA ALA A 138 28.50 -0.58 12.91
C ALA A 138 29.26 -0.99 11.65
N ASP A 139 30.08 -2.03 11.74
CA ASP A 139 30.88 -2.53 10.61
C ASP A 139 29.99 -3.15 9.52
N ASP A 140 28.97 -3.94 9.90
CA ASP A 140 28.00 -4.51 8.95
C ASP A 140 27.23 -3.42 8.20
N ARG A 141 26.77 -2.39 8.93
CA ARG A 141 26.11 -1.23 8.30
C ARG A 141 27.02 -0.49 7.32
N MET A 142 28.29 -0.26 7.68
CA MET A 142 29.22 0.41 6.78
C MET A 142 29.57 -0.46 5.56
N LYS A 143 29.66 -1.76 5.74
CA LYS A 143 29.88 -2.72 4.65
C LYS A 143 28.71 -2.72 3.68
N LEU A 144 27.48 -2.83 4.17
CA LEU A 144 26.28 -2.74 3.32
C LEU A 144 26.18 -1.36 2.65
N ALA A 145 26.50 -0.28 3.37
CA ALA A 145 26.52 1.06 2.78
C ALA A 145 27.50 1.14 1.59
N GLN A 146 28.69 0.55 1.71
CA GLN A 146 29.64 0.53 0.61
C GLN A 146 29.11 -0.27 -0.60
N LEU A 147 28.54 -1.45 -0.38
CA LEU A 147 27.94 -2.26 -1.43
C LEU A 147 26.80 -1.53 -2.16
N LEU A 148 25.94 -0.83 -1.41
CA LEU A 148 24.87 0.00 -1.98
C LEU A 148 25.45 1.15 -2.82
N LYS A 149 26.53 1.81 -2.35
CA LYS A 149 27.21 2.87 -3.09
C LYS A 149 27.82 2.36 -4.40
N ASP A 150 28.48 1.22 -4.35
CA ASP A 150 29.10 0.62 -5.52
C ASP A 150 28.06 0.17 -6.56
N GLY A 151 26.90 -0.32 -6.09
CA GLY A 151 25.78 -0.73 -6.95
C GLY A 151 24.92 0.44 -7.45
N PHE A 152 25.10 1.66 -6.94
CA PHE A 152 24.19 2.77 -7.21
C PHE A 152 24.10 3.17 -8.67
N SER A 153 25.23 3.24 -9.37
CA SER A 153 25.29 3.61 -10.80
C SER A 153 24.58 2.59 -11.70
N SER A 154 24.56 1.32 -11.31
CA SER A 154 23.84 0.23 -11.99
C SER A 154 22.42 0.03 -11.44
N LYS A 155 21.97 0.90 -10.52
CA LYS A 155 20.67 0.81 -9.82
C LYS A 155 20.45 -0.54 -9.15
N ASN A 156 21.52 -1.15 -8.68
CA ASN A 156 21.49 -2.42 -7.94
C ASN A 156 21.36 -2.14 -6.43
N PHE A 157 20.16 -2.32 -5.92
CA PHE A 157 19.81 -2.13 -4.51
C PHE A 157 19.47 -3.46 -3.80
N GLY A 158 20.00 -4.55 -4.30
CA GLY A 158 19.68 -5.91 -3.89
C GLY A 158 18.71 -6.61 -4.85
N ASN A 159 18.78 -7.92 -4.85
CA ASN A 159 17.96 -8.76 -5.72
C ASN A 159 16.58 -9.01 -5.10
N SER A 160 15.51 -8.50 -5.70
CA SER A 160 14.13 -8.71 -5.24
C SER A 160 13.54 -10.07 -5.61
N ASN A 161 14.31 -10.94 -6.25
CA ASN A 161 13.92 -12.30 -6.65
C ASN A 161 12.73 -12.33 -7.63
N LEU A 162 12.83 -11.51 -8.68
CA LEU A 162 11.88 -11.53 -9.80
C LEU A 162 12.34 -12.56 -10.84
N ASP A 163 11.39 -13.25 -11.46
CA ASP A 163 11.66 -14.04 -12.66
C ASP A 163 12.06 -13.14 -13.85
N GLU A 164 12.57 -13.75 -14.92
CA GLU A 164 13.09 -13.04 -16.09
C GLU A 164 12.01 -12.17 -16.76
N THR A 165 10.80 -12.70 -16.94
CA THR A 165 9.68 -11.99 -17.58
C THR A 165 9.26 -10.78 -16.74
N THR A 166 9.07 -10.96 -15.45
CA THR A 166 8.70 -9.88 -14.51
C THR A 166 9.81 -8.82 -14.43
N SER A 167 11.08 -9.23 -14.51
CA SER A 167 12.21 -8.29 -14.54
C SER A 167 12.21 -7.44 -15.81
N ILE A 168 11.93 -8.02 -16.97
CA ILE A 168 11.80 -7.28 -18.24
C ILE A 168 10.64 -6.27 -18.17
N ILE A 169 9.48 -6.68 -17.65
CA ILE A 169 8.32 -5.79 -17.45
C ILE A 169 8.69 -4.63 -16.53
N ARG A 170 9.28 -4.91 -15.37
CA ARG A 170 9.77 -3.89 -14.44
C ARG A 170 10.69 -2.89 -15.14
N ASP A 171 11.66 -3.36 -15.90
CA ASP A 171 12.66 -2.50 -16.54
C ASP A 171 12.04 -1.61 -17.63
N GLN A 172 11.01 -2.10 -18.34
CA GLN A 172 10.24 -1.28 -19.29
C GLN A 172 9.48 -0.14 -18.59
N PHE A 173 8.78 -0.44 -17.50
CA PHE A 173 8.08 0.58 -16.71
C PHE A 173 9.04 1.52 -16.01
N ARG A 174 10.18 1.03 -15.53
CA ARG A 174 11.26 1.86 -14.98
C ARG A 174 11.74 2.87 -16.00
N LYS A 175 12.00 2.42 -17.22
CA LYS A 175 12.44 3.31 -18.31
C LYS A 175 11.40 4.38 -18.61
N PHE A 176 10.13 4.00 -18.77
CA PHE A 176 9.04 4.96 -18.98
C PHE A 176 9.01 6.02 -17.87
N VAL A 177 9.09 5.59 -16.63
CA VAL A 177 9.05 6.49 -15.47
C VAL A 177 10.26 7.43 -15.45
N GLU A 178 11.45 6.96 -15.78
CA GLU A 178 12.67 7.76 -15.80
C GLU A 178 12.68 8.77 -16.94
N ASP A 179 12.20 8.37 -18.10
CA ASP A 179 12.23 9.21 -19.31
C ASP A 179 11.08 10.25 -19.32
N ASP A 180 9.86 9.85 -18.92
CA ASP A 180 8.65 10.64 -19.16
C ASP A 180 7.99 11.21 -17.88
N VAL A 181 8.28 10.66 -16.70
CA VAL A 181 7.57 11.01 -15.46
C VAL A 181 8.46 11.76 -14.46
N THR A 182 9.55 11.13 -14.05
CA THR A 182 10.44 11.66 -12.99
C THR A 182 10.95 13.07 -13.27
N PRO A 183 11.32 13.44 -14.51
CA PRO A 183 11.80 14.80 -14.82
C PRO A 183 10.75 15.89 -14.57
N HIS A 184 9.47 15.56 -14.63
CA HIS A 184 8.35 16.50 -14.56
C HIS A 184 7.54 16.42 -13.26
N ALA A 185 7.59 15.31 -12.55
CA ALA A 185 6.74 15.02 -11.40
C ALA A 185 6.80 16.09 -10.29
N HIS A 186 7.99 16.67 -10.06
CA HIS A 186 8.16 17.70 -9.04
C HIS A 186 7.51 19.02 -9.46
N GLU A 187 7.62 19.39 -10.73
CA GLU A 187 6.98 20.58 -11.29
C GLU A 187 5.45 20.47 -11.27
N TRP A 188 4.89 19.33 -11.70
CA TRP A 188 3.45 19.05 -11.61
C TRP A 188 2.94 19.20 -10.17
N HIS A 189 3.68 18.66 -9.19
CA HIS A 189 3.33 18.81 -7.79
C HIS A 189 3.35 20.26 -7.32
N LEU A 190 4.41 21.03 -7.63
CA LEU A 190 4.54 22.43 -7.19
C LEU A 190 3.47 23.34 -7.78
N LYS A 191 3.08 23.10 -9.01
CA LYS A 191 2.05 23.88 -9.73
C LYS A 191 0.64 23.36 -9.50
N ASP A 192 0.50 22.23 -8.80
CA ASP A 192 -0.76 21.51 -8.64
C ASP A 192 -1.45 21.17 -9.97
N GLU A 193 -0.63 20.82 -10.96
CA GLU A 193 -1.10 20.46 -12.29
C GLU A 193 -1.60 19.02 -12.33
N LEU A 194 -2.66 18.79 -13.10
CA LEU A 194 -3.11 17.44 -13.44
C LEU A 194 -2.05 16.75 -14.32
N ILE A 195 -1.85 15.44 -14.11
CA ILE A 195 -1.00 14.62 -14.97
C ILE A 195 -1.44 14.81 -16.42
N PRO A 196 -0.53 15.17 -17.35
CA PRO A 196 -0.89 15.41 -18.74
C PRO A 196 -1.55 14.20 -19.39
N MET A 197 -2.55 14.45 -20.25
CA MET A 197 -3.26 13.36 -20.96
C MET A 197 -2.32 12.50 -21.81
N GLN A 198 -1.26 13.08 -22.38
CA GLN A 198 -0.24 12.36 -23.15
C GLN A 198 0.48 11.29 -22.32
N ILE A 199 0.66 11.50 -21.02
CA ILE A 199 1.21 10.49 -20.11
C ILE A 199 0.19 9.37 -19.87
N ILE A 200 -1.09 9.73 -19.71
CA ILE A 200 -2.18 8.74 -19.56
C ILE A 200 -2.32 7.90 -20.83
N GLU A 201 -2.21 8.51 -22.00
CA GLU A 201 -2.20 7.83 -23.30
C GLU A 201 -1.04 6.83 -23.41
N LYS A 202 0.18 7.22 -23.04
CA LYS A 202 1.32 6.31 -22.98
C LYS A 202 1.11 5.15 -21.99
N MET A 203 0.52 5.43 -20.83
CA MET A 203 0.14 4.37 -19.88
C MET A 203 -0.86 3.39 -20.49
N SER A 204 -1.82 3.88 -21.27
CA SER A 204 -2.78 3.05 -22.00
C SER A 204 -2.09 2.18 -23.05
N GLU A 205 -1.19 2.76 -23.87
CA GLU A 205 -0.38 2.03 -24.85
C GLU A 205 0.50 0.95 -24.24
N MET A 206 0.98 1.18 -23.02
CA MET A 206 1.74 0.19 -22.25
C MET A 206 0.87 -0.84 -21.52
N GLY A 207 -0.46 -0.75 -21.63
CA GLY A 207 -1.41 -1.69 -21.04
C GLY A 207 -1.63 -1.54 -19.54
N VAL A 208 -1.24 -0.41 -18.91
CA VAL A 208 -1.35 -0.20 -17.46
C VAL A 208 -2.76 -0.45 -16.93
N PHE A 209 -3.78 0.03 -17.65
CA PHE A 209 -5.17 -0.06 -17.20
C PHE A 209 -5.80 -1.44 -17.40
N GLY A 210 -5.15 -2.31 -18.19
CA GLY A 210 -5.63 -3.65 -18.51
C GLY A 210 -4.76 -4.78 -17.93
N LEU A 211 -3.78 -4.49 -17.07
CA LEU A 211 -2.81 -5.48 -16.59
C LEU A 211 -3.47 -6.76 -16.07
N THR A 212 -4.46 -6.64 -15.21
CA THR A 212 -5.12 -7.77 -14.54
C THR A 212 -6.47 -8.14 -15.16
N ILE A 213 -6.96 -7.35 -16.12
CA ILE A 213 -8.19 -7.67 -16.86
C ILE A 213 -7.93 -8.90 -17.73
N PRO A 214 -8.81 -9.93 -17.72
CA PRO A 214 -8.67 -11.11 -18.57
C PRO A 214 -8.59 -10.76 -20.06
N GLU A 215 -7.84 -11.56 -20.83
CA GLU A 215 -7.65 -11.37 -22.27
C GLU A 215 -8.99 -11.39 -23.05
N GLU A 216 -9.96 -12.17 -22.60
CA GLU A 216 -11.32 -12.24 -23.20
C GLU A 216 -12.06 -10.88 -23.14
N TYR A 217 -11.68 -9.98 -22.24
CA TYR A 217 -12.19 -8.62 -22.14
C TYR A 217 -11.17 -7.56 -22.62
N GLY A 218 -10.14 -7.98 -23.36
CA GLY A 218 -9.16 -7.07 -23.98
C GLY A 218 -8.05 -6.61 -23.06
N GLY A 219 -7.88 -7.24 -21.89
CA GLY A 219 -6.76 -6.99 -20.98
C GLY A 219 -5.55 -7.88 -21.26
N LEU A 220 -4.57 -7.87 -20.36
CA LEU A 220 -3.33 -8.64 -20.45
C LEU A 220 -3.34 -9.92 -19.59
N GLY A 221 -4.32 -10.11 -18.71
CA GLY A 221 -4.45 -11.28 -17.84
C GLY A 221 -3.27 -11.53 -16.92
N MET A 222 -2.50 -10.48 -16.56
CA MET A 222 -1.34 -10.60 -15.70
C MET A 222 -1.73 -10.87 -14.25
N SER A 223 -0.80 -11.47 -13.49
CA SER A 223 -0.99 -11.73 -12.05
C SER A 223 -0.96 -10.45 -11.23
N ARG A 224 -1.53 -10.49 -10.02
CA ARG A 224 -1.43 -9.42 -9.02
C ARG A 224 0.01 -9.16 -8.60
N PHE A 225 0.84 -10.18 -8.64
CA PHE A 225 2.27 -10.02 -8.37
C PHE A 225 2.94 -9.11 -9.42
N VAL A 226 2.70 -9.33 -10.71
CA VAL A 226 3.22 -8.47 -11.79
C VAL A 226 2.66 -7.06 -11.67
N ASP A 227 1.37 -6.91 -11.41
CA ASP A 227 0.71 -5.63 -11.20
C ASP A 227 1.32 -4.84 -10.02
N CYS A 228 1.68 -5.51 -8.91
CA CYS A 228 2.42 -4.88 -7.81
C CYS A 228 3.79 -4.34 -8.25
N VAL A 229 4.54 -5.10 -9.05
CA VAL A 229 5.84 -4.69 -9.55
C VAL A 229 5.72 -3.47 -10.46
N VAL A 230 4.73 -3.45 -11.34
CA VAL A 230 4.44 -2.30 -12.21
C VAL A 230 4.02 -1.07 -11.39
N THR A 231 3.10 -1.25 -10.46
CA THR A 231 2.62 -0.17 -9.58
C THR A 231 3.75 0.42 -8.72
N GLU A 232 4.67 -0.40 -8.23
CA GLU A 232 5.87 0.05 -7.52
C GLU A 232 6.71 0.99 -8.39
N GLU A 233 7.01 0.60 -9.64
CA GLU A 233 7.80 1.44 -10.56
C GLU A 233 7.07 2.73 -10.94
N LEU A 234 5.78 2.66 -11.24
CA LEU A 234 4.97 3.85 -11.55
C LEU A 234 4.97 4.85 -10.37
N ALA A 235 4.76 4.36 -9.14
CA ALA A 235 4.74 5.18 -7.94
C ALA A 235 6.13 5.68 -7.54
N ARG A 236 7.21 4.99 -7.95
CA ARG A 236 8.59 5.46 -7.78
C ARG A 236 8.83 6.78 -8.53
N GLY A 237 8.26 6.94 -9.71
CA GLY A 237 8.32 8.22 -10.44
C GLY A 237 7.43 9.28 -9.82
N TYR A 238 6.16 8.94 -9.66
CA TYR A 238 5.17 9.83 -9.06
C TYR A 238 3.99 9.02 -8.52
N ILE A 239 3.62 9.24 -7.27
CA ILE A 239 2.53 8.47 -6.62
C ILE A 239 1.21 8.57 -7.40
N GLY A 240 0.92 9.71 -8.05
CA GLY A 240 -0.27 9.92 -8.87
C GLY A 240 -0.33 8.99 -10.07
N ILE A 241 0.81 8.72 -10.73
CA ILE A 241 0.89 7.79 -11.86
C ILE A 241 0.55 6.36 -11.41
N GLY A 242 1.12 5.89 -10.30
CA GLY A 242 0.78 4.58 -9.72
C GLY A 242 -0.69 4.48 -9.31
N SER A 243 -1.26 5.58 -8.84
CA SER A 243 -2.67 5.63 -8.43
C SER A 243 -3.66 5.63 -9.59
N LEU A 244 -3.31 6.20 -10.73
CA LEU A 244 -4.14 6.13 -11.95
C LEU A 244 -4.33 4.67 -12.39
N GLY A 245 -3.26 3.87 -12.45
CA GLY A 245 -3.34 2.44 -12.73
C GLY A 245 -4.26 1.71 -11.74
N THR A 246 -4.08 1.96 -10.45
CA THR A 246 -4.89 1.36 -9.38
C THR A 246 -6.39 1.69 -9.51
N ARG A 247 -6.80 2.87 -10.04
CA ARG A 247 -8.23 3.17 -10.24
C ARG A 247 -8.85 2.24 -11.28
N GLY A 248 -8.14 1.99 -12.39
CA GLY A 248 -8.55 1.01 -13.41
C GLY A 248 -8.68 -0.39 -12.84
N ASP A 249 -7.70 -0.82 -12.08
CA ASP A 249 -7.64 -2.14 -11.47
C ASP A 249 -8.79 -2.40 -10.47
N ILE A 250 -9.08 -1.44 -9.57
CA ILE A 250 -10.21 -1.53 -8.63
C ILE A 250 -11.55 -1.63 -9.36
N ALA A 251 -11.75 -0.82 -10.40
CA ALA A 251 -12.97 -0.84 -11.18
C ALA A 251 -13.14 -2.17 -11.94
N ALA A 252 -12.06 -2.68 -12.50
CA ALA A 252 -12.05 -3.97 -13.20
C ALA A 252 -12.39 -5.13 -12.24
N GLU A 253 -11.78 -5.17 -11.06
CA GLU A 253 -12.07 -6.23 -10.08
C GLU A 253 -13.52 -6.18 -9.59
N LEU A 254 -14.08 -4.98 -9.34
CA LEU A 254 -15.50 -4.82 -9.01
C LEU A 254 -16.41 -5.40 -10.12
N LEU A 255 -16.09 -5.12 -11.37
CA LEU A 255 -16.83 -5.65 -12.53
C LEU A 255 -16.69 -7.17 -12.67
N ILE A 256 -15.47 -7.70 -12.55
CA ILE A 256 -15.19 -9.13 -12.69
C ILE A 256 -15.94 -9.93 -11.61
N THR A 257 -15.92 -9.45 -10.36
CA THR A 257 -16.51 -10.17 -9.22
C THR A 257 -18.01 -9.94 -9.05
N GLY A 258 -18.50 -8.74 -9.35
CA GLY A 258 -19.88 -8.34 -9.06
C GLY A 258 -20.74 -7.96 -10.27
N GLY A 259 -20.15 -7.79 -11.46
CA GLY A 259 -20.88 -7.38 -12.67
C GLY A 259 -21.55 -8.51 -13.41
N THR A 260 -22.66 -8.19 -14.12
CA THR A 260 -23.24 -9.09 -15.12
C THR A 260 -22.34 -9.21 -16.34
N GLU A 261 -22.56 -10.23 -17.18
CA GLU A 261 -21.74 -10.40 -18.39
C GLU A 261 -21.87 -9.21 -19.35
N ASP A 262 -23.07 -8.65 -19.49
CA ASP A 262 -23.29 -7.45 -20.29
C ASP A 262 -22.52 -6.23 -19.76
N GLN A 263 -22.46 -6.07 -18.43
CA GLN A 263 -21.66 -5.01 -17.80
C GLN A 263 -20.16 -5.21 -18.02
N LYS A 264 -19.67 -6.45 -17.91
CA LYS A 264 -18.25 -6.78 -18.17
C LYS A 264 -17.89 -6.46 -19.62
N LEU A 265 -18.68 -6.95 -20.59
CA LEU A 265 -18.46 -6.70 -22.01
C LEU A 265 -18.55 -5.21 -22.38
N LYS A 266 -19.39 -4.44 -21.68
CA LYS A 266 -19.54 -3.00 -21.92
C LYS A 266 -18.35 -2.20 -21.39
N PHE A 267 -17.88 -2.47 -20.19
CA PHE A 267 -16.93 -1.59 -19.47
C PHE A 267 -15.48 -2.07 -19.48
N LEU A 268 -15.22 -3.39 -19.32
CA LEU A 268 -13.85 -3.89 -19.17
C LEU A 268 -12.96 -3.59 -20.38
N PRO A 269 -13.39 -3.77 -21.65
CA PRO A 269 -12.55 -3.45 -22.80
C PRO A 269 -12.15 -1.96 -22.86
N LYS A 270 -13.07 -1.08 -22.49
CA LYS A 270 -12.85 0.37 -22.49
C LYS A 270 -11.94 0.83 -21.34
N ILE A 271 -12.04 0.16 -20.19
CA ILE A 271 -11.11 0.39 -19.07
C ILE A 271 -9.72 -0.13 -19.45
N ALA A 272 -9.62 -1.34 -20.00
CA ALA A 272 -8.35 -1.95 -20.39
C ALA A 272 -7.57 -1.09 -21.41
N SER A 273 -8.28 -0.48 -22.36
CA SER A 273 -7.69 0.42 -23.37
C SER A 273 -7.42 1.83 -22.86
N GLY A 274 -7.87 2.20 -21.64
CA GLY A 274 -7.81 3.57 -21.13
C GLY A 274 -8.78 4.56 -21.79
N GLU A 275 -9.68 4.09 -22.67
CA GLU A 275 -10.77 4.91 -23.23
C GLU A 275 -11.67 5.46 -22.12
N THR A 276 -11.96 4.61 -21.14
CA THR A 276 -12.77 4.94 -19.96
C THR A 276 -11.90 4.97 -18.72
N LEU A 277 -11.79 6.13 -18.10
CA LEU A 277 -11.07 6.33 -16.83
C LEU A 277 -12.06 6.25 -15.66
N PRO A 278 -11.92 5.27 -14.75
CA PRO A 278 -12.80 5.15 -13.61
C PRO A 278 -12.33 5.95 -12.39
N CYS A 279 -13.26 6.28 -11.49
CA CYS A 279 -12.96 6.75 -10.15
C CYS A 279 -13.85 6.09 -9.09
N ALA A 280 -13.36 6.02 -7.84
CA ALA A 280 -14.13 5.51 -6.71
C ALA A 280 -14.83 6.67 -5.97
N VAL A 281 -16.15 6.58 -5.81
CA VAL A 281 -17.01 7.61 -5.20
C VAL A 281 -17.74 7.03 -3.99
N LEU A 282 -17.02 6.95 -2.87
CA LEU A 282 -17.46 6.21 -1.68
C LEU A 282 -17.69 7.13 -0.48
N THR A 283 -16.63 7.80 -0.03
CA THR A 283 -16.57 8.57 1.22
C THR A 283 -17.55 9.75 1.25
N GLU A 284 -18.13 10.00 2.40
CA GLU A 284 -19.03 11.14 2.63
C GLU A 284 -18.44 12.11 3.67
N PRO A 285 -18.80 13.41 3.66
CA PRO A 285 -18.21 14.40 4.55
C PRO A 285 -18.31 14.07 6.04
N HIS A 286 -19.33 13.30 6.45
CA HIS A 286 -19.54 12.92 7.84
C HIS A 286 -19.01 11.52 8.19
N SER A 287 -18.59 10.72 7.21
CA SER A 287 -18.13 9.36 7.46
C SER A 287 -17.21 8.83 6.35
N GLY A 288 -16.06 8.29 6.76
CA GLY A 288 -15.13 7.57 5.87
C GLY A 288 -15.06 6.08 6.23
N SER A 289 -14.51 5.74 7.39
CA SER A 289 -14.32 4.34 7.82
C SER A 289 -15.63 3.62 8.17
N ASP A 290 -16.65 4.33 8.66
CA ASP A 290 -17.98 3.78 8.93
C ASP A 290 -18.91 3.96 7.72
N MET A 291 -18.76 3.11 6.72
CA MET A 291 -19.57 3.14 5.50
C MET A 291 -21.04 2.77 5.73
N GLY A 292 -21.34 2.05 6.83
CA GLY A 292 -22.72 1.71 7.20
C GLY A 292 -23.59 2.93 7.51
N SER A 293 -22.97 4.08 7.80
CA SER A 293 -23.64 5.34 8.09
C SER A 293 -23.84 6.24 6.86
N PHE A 294 -23.44 5.83 5.66
CA PHE A 294 -23.58 6.61 4.41
C PHE A 294 -25.04 6.97 4.11
N LYS A 295 -25.25 8.22 3.67
CA LYS A 295 -26.56 8.86 3.50
C LYS A 295 -26.89 9.22 2.05
N THR A 296 -25.92 9.25 1.13
CA THR A 296 -26.17 9.48 -0.29
C THR A 296 -27.18 8.45 -0.77
N ARG A 297 -28.31 8.91 -1.33
CA ARG A 297 -29.46 8.08 -1.72
C ARG A 297 -29.50 7.86 -3.22
N ALA A 298 -29.97 6.68 -3.60
CA ALA A 298 -30.34 6.32 -4.96
C ALA A 298 -31.79 5.86 -4.94
N VAL A 299 -32.68 6.62 -5.56
CA VAL A 299 -34.11 6.33 -5.59
C VAL A 299 -34.49 5.89 -7.00
N ALA A 300 -35.05 4.68 -7.13
CA ALA A 300 -35.52 4.15 -8.41
C ALA A 300 -36.65 5.01 -8.98
N ASN A 301 -36.54 5.42 -10.24
CA ASN A 301 -37.51 6.23 -10.96
C ASN A 301 -37.58 5.80 -12.44
N GLY A 302 -38.42 4.86 -12.72
CA GLY A 302 -38.55 4.26 -14.07
C GLY A 302 -37.27 3.54 -14.50
N GLU A 303 -36.66 3.98 -15.60
CA GLU A 303 -35.43 3.40 -16.17
C GLU A 303 -34.15 3.93 -15.51
N HIS A 304 -34.25 4.78 -14.48
CA HIS A 304 -33.11 5.41 -13.84
C HIS A 304 -33.21 5.33 -12.30
N TYR A 305 -32.05 5.48 -11.66
CA TYR A 305 -31.94 5.89 -10.27
C TYR A 305 -31.61 7.39 -10.21
N THR A 306 -32.29 8.09 -9.33
CA THR A 306 -32.02 9.50 -9.01
C THR A 306 -31.11 9.55 -7.80
N ILE A 307 -29.93 10.12 -7.97
CA ILE A 307 -28.91 10.20 -6.92
C ILE A 307 -28.97 11.58 -6.25
N THR A 308 -28.97 11.58 -4.90
CA THR A 308 -28.95 12.80 -4.09
C THR A 308 -28.08 12.59 -2.86
N GLY A 309 -27.13 13.50 -2.63
CA GLY A 309 -26.18 13.45 -1.50
C GLY A 309 -24.85 14.09 -1.82
N ASN A 310 -23.90 13.95 -0.89
CA ASN A 310 -22.56 14.54 -1.01
C ASN A 310 -21.50 13.48 -0.82
N LYS A 311 -20.48 13.53 -1.65
CA LYS A 311 -19.28 12.70 -1.59
C LYS A 311 -18.04 13.57 -1.49
N THR A 312 -16.98 13.05 -0.88
CA THR A 312 -15.74 13.78 -0.68
C THR A 312 -14.53 12.87 -0.86
N TRP A 313 -13.36 13.45 -1.05
CA TRP A 313 -12.12 12.72 -1.30
C TRP A 313 -12.22 11.82 -2.55
N VAL A 314 -12.82 12.38 -3.60
CA VAL A 314 -12.97 11.69 -4.88
C VAL A 314 -11.75 11.96 -5.74
N THR A 315 -10.80 11.04 -5.71
CA THR A 315 -9.58 11.12 -6.53
C THR A 315 -9.91 11.04 -8.01
N HIS A 316 -9.41 11.98 -8.81
CA HIS A 316 -9.58 12.02 -10.27
C HIS A 316 -11.04 12.24 -10.73
N GLY A 317 -11.91 12.72 -9.85
CA GLY A 317 -13.35 12.81 -10.08
C GLY A 317 -13.74 13.63 -11.30
N ALA A 318 -13.08 14.77 -11.56
CA ALA A 318 -13.39 15.61 -12.72
C ALA A 318 -13.07 14.90 -14.06
N ARG A 319 -11.88 14.28 -14.19
CA ARG A 319 -11.41 13.64 -15.43
C ARG A 319 -11.88 12.18 -15.61
N SER A 320 -12.65 11.62 -14.70
CA SER A 320 -13.21 10.27 -14.86
C SER A 320 -14.42 10.26 -15.80
N ASP A 321 -14.66 9.11 -16.40
CA ASP A 321 -15.81 8.83 -17.29
C ASP A 321 -16.85 7.95 -16.62
N VAL A 322 -16.45 7.17 -15.62
CA VAL A 322 -17.33 6.28 -14.85
C VAL A 322 -16.98 6.33 -13.37
N MET A 323 -18.01 6.46 -12.55
CA MET A 323 -17.89 6.47 -11.09
C MET A 323 -18.34 5.14 -10.52
N MET A 324 -17.48 4.48 -9.71
CA MET A 324 -17.88 3.39 -8.82
C MET A 324 -18.59 4.05 -7.63
N LEU A 325 -19.89 4.33 -7.77
CA LEU A 325 -20.66 5.13 -6.83
C LEU A 325 -21.40 4.25 -5.83
N LEU A 326 -21.06 4.35 -4.56
CA LEU A 326 -21.78 3.67 -3.48
C LEU A 326 -22.89 4.59 -2.93
N ALA A 327 -24.14 4.13 -3.02
CA ALA A 327 -25.29 4.88 -2.53
C ALA A 327 -26.33 3.98 -1.85
N ARG A 328 -27.19 4.57 -1.03
CA ARG A 328 -28.24 3.86 -0.29
C ARG A 328 -29.51 3.76 -1.15
N THR A 329 -29.86 2.53 -1.53
CA THR A 329 -31.10 2.21 -2.25
C THR A 329 -32.24 1.89 -1.30
N ASN A 330 -31.96 1.31 -0.13
CA ASN A 330 -32.98 1.00 0.88
C ASN A 330 -32.74 1.83 2.16
N PRO A 331 -33.54 2.88 2.42
CA PRO A 331 -33.40 3.73 3.61
C PRO A 331 -33.85 3.04 4.92
N ASP A 332 -34.70 2.01 4.82
CA ASP A 332 -35.22 1.28 6.00
C ASP A 332 -34.22 0.24 6.50
N GLU A 333 -33.30 -0.21 5.65
CA GLU A 333 -32.18 -1.09 6.01
C GLU A 333 -31.02 -0.27 6.55
N LYS A 334 -30.81 -0.35 7.87
CA LYS A 334 -29.64 0.27 8.53
C LYS A 334 -28.35 -0.52 8.24
N GLY A 335 -27.22 0.21 8.21
CA GLY A 335 -25.91 -0.39 7.99
C GLY A 335 -25.66 -0.74 6.52
N TYR A 336 -24.91 -1.81 6.30
CA TYR A 336 -24.33 -2.12 4.99
C TYR A 336 -25.31 -2.70 3.97
N LYS A 337 -26.37 -3.38 4.43
CA LYS A 337 -27.34 -4.08 3.54
C LYS A 337 -28.22 -3.12 2.71
N GLY A 338 -28.31 -1.85 3.12
CA GLY A 338 -29.04 -0.86 2.34
C GLY A 338 -28.22 -0.18 1.24
N LEU A 339 -26.96 -0.57 1.05
CA LEU A 339 -26.02 0.07 0.14
C LEU A 339 -25.88 -0.73 -1.17
N SER A 340 -25.90 -0.03 -2.29
CA SER A 340 -25.74 -0.57 -3.63
C SER A 340 -24.62 0.15 -4.38
N MET A 341 -23.94 -0.56 -5.26
CA MET A 341 -22.85 -0.04 -6.08
C MET A 341 -23.36 0.24 -7.50
N PHE A 342 -23.00 1.39 -8.04
CA PHE A 342 -23.38 1.82 -9.37
C PHE A 342 -22.15 2.08 -10.25
N LEU A 343 -22.24 1.69 -11.51
CA LEU A 343 -21.34 2.08 -12.60
C LEU A 343 -21.88 3.39 -13.21
N ALA A 344 -21.72 4.49 -12.50
CA ALA A 344 -22.35 5.76 -12.84
C ALA A 344 -21.54 6.50 -13.91
N GLU A 345 -21.96 6.36 -15.17
CA GLU A 345 -21.35 7.06 -16.32
C GLU A 345 -21.54 8.57 -16.18
N LYS A 346 -20.52 9.36 -16.50
CA LYS A 346 -20.52 10.81 -16.54
C LYS A 346 -19.66 11.33 -17.69
N GLN A 347 -19.85 12.60 -18.05
CA GLN A 347 -18.97 13.27 -18.97
C GLN A 347 -17.65 13.64 -18.26
N ARG A 348 -16.54 13.51 -18.99
CA ARG A 348 -15.22 13.96 -18.52
C ARG A 348 -15.23 15.48 -18.46
N GLY A 349 -14.87 16.03 -17.31
CA GLY A 349 -14.68 17.46 -17.12
C GLY A 349 -13.27 17.91 -17.49
N ASP A 350 -13.09 19.21 -17.53
CA ASP A 350 -11.82 19.91 -17.71
C ASP A 350 -11.63 21.00 -16.64
N ASP A 351 -10.60 21.81 -16.79
CA ASP A 351 -10.29 22.87 -15.83
C ASP A 351 -11.32 24.03 -15.82
N ASP A 352 -12.04 24.23 -16.93
CA ASP A 352 -13.08 25.28 -17.06
C ASP A 352 -14.44 24.77 -16.54
N ASN A 353 -14.73 23.49 -16.71
CA ASN A 353 -15.96 22.84 -16.25
C ASN A 353 -15.68 21.43 -15.72
N MET A 354 -15.41 21.35 -14.41
CA MET A 354 -15.04 20.09 -13.77
C MET A 354 -16.15 19.03 -13.78
N PHE A 355 -17.40 19.45 -13.74
CA PHE A 355 -18.57 18.55 -13.68
C PHE A 355 -19.66 19.01 -14.65
N PRO A 356 -19.57 18.64 -15.94
CA PRO A 356 -20.49 19.12 -16.98
C PRO A 356 -21.89 18.51 -16.94
N ASP A 357 -22.09 17.40 -16.19
CA ASP A 357 -23.38 16.72 -16.14
C ASP A 357 -24.41 17.45 -15.29
N ASP A 358 -25.67 17.42 -15.72
CA ASP A 358 -26.81 17.89 -14.94
C ASP A 358 -26.93 17.08 -13.64
N GLY A 359 -27.09 17.77 -12.51
CA GLY A 359 -27.26 17.15 -11.22
C GLY A 359 -25.95 16.73 -10.53
N ILE A 360 -24.78 17.08 -11.09
CA ILE A 360 -23.50 17.02 -10.42
C ILE A 360 -22.93 18.42 -10.29
N SER A 361 -22.41 18.74 -9.11
CA SER A 361 -21.58 19.92 -8.87
C SER A 361 -20.48 19.55 -7.88
N GLY A 362 -19.45 20.38 -7.77
CA GLY A 362 -18.36 20.12 -6.85
C GLY A 362 -17.22 21.10 -6.99
N GLY A 363 -16.15 20.81 -6.29
CA GLY A 363 -14.94 21.61 -6.29
C GLY A 363 -13.72 20.81 -5.87
N GLU A 364 -12.56 21.35 -6.16
CA GLU A 364 -11.29 20.78 -5.76
C GLU A 364 -11.06 20.95 -4.26
N ILE A 365 -10.47 19.92 -3.64
CA ILE A 365 -9.90 19.95 -2.29
C ILE A 365 -8.39 20.11 -2.46
N GLU A 366 -7.84 21.26 -2.09
CA GLU A 366 -6.40 21.49 -2.08
C GLU A 366 -5.72 20.55 -1.08
N VAL A 367 -4.68 19.83 -1.52
CA VAL A 367 -4.03 18.79 -0.73
C VAL A 367 -2.54 19.02 -0.55
N LEU A 368 -2.00 18.49 0.55
CA LEU A 368 -0.58 18.58 0.92
C LEU A 368 0.34 17.88 -0.10
N GLY A 369 -0.07 16.70 -0.53
CA GLY A 369 0.62 15.82 -1.48
C GLY A 369 -0.38 14.95 -2.22
N TYR A 370 0.09 13.94 -2.96
CA TYR A 370 -0.80 13.11 -3.76
C TYR A 370 -1.52 13.93 -4.85
N ARG A 371 -0.82 14.94 -5.33
CA ARG A 371 -1.29 15.83 -6.40
C ARG A 371 -1.17 15.13 -7.77
N GLY A 372 -1.65 15.77 -8.81
CA GLY A 372 -1.57 15.27 -10.20
C GLY A 372 -2.83 14.56 -10.68
N MET A 373 -3.70 14.13 -9.76
CA MET A 373 -5.05 13.64 -10.07
C MET A 373 -6.13 14.55 -9.51
N LYS A 374 -5.77 15.35 -8.51
CA LYS A 374 -6.64 16.20 -7.70
C LYS A 374 -7.69 15.39 -6.90
N GLU A 375 -8.10 15.96 -5.78
CA GLU A 375 -9.18 15.44 -4.92
C GLU A 375 -10.39 16.36 -5.01
N TYR A 376 -11.59 15.77 -4.98
CA TYR A 376 -12.81 16.55 -5.17
C TYR A 376 -13.86 16.28 -4.10
N GLU A 377 -14.61 17.35 -3.78
CA GLU A 377 -15.96 17.24 -3.22
C GLU A 377 -16.95 17.20 -4.37
N MET A 378 -17.96 16.33 -4.26
CA MET A 378 -19.02 16.17 -5.26
C MET A 378 -20.38 16.19 -4.59
N ALA A 379 -21.28 17.03 -5.07
CA ALA A 379 -22.68 17.09 -4.67
C ALA A 379 -23.57 16.55 -5.81
N PHE A 380 -24.46 15.66 -5.45
CA PHE A 380 -25.46 15.09 -6.36
C PHE A 380 -26.82 15.66 -6.00
N ASP A 381 -27.47 16.34 -6.94
CA ASP A 381 -28.83 16.87 -6.82
C ASP A 381 -29.69 16.43 -8.02
N GLY A 382 -30.23 15.23 -7.90
CA GLY A 382 -31.05 14.67 -8.96
C GLY A 382 -30.25 14.04 -10.13
N PHE A 383 -28.98 13.73 -9.95
CA PHE A 383 -28.17 13.06 -10.97
C PHE A 383 -28.79 11.71 -11.35
N LYS A 384 -28.85 11.43 -12.64
CA LYS A 384 -29.53 10.22 -13.16
C LYS A 384 -28.52 9.15 -13.56
N VAL A 385 -28.66 7.98 -12.95
CA VAL A 385 -27.89 6.77 -13.30
C VAL A 385 -28.86 5.74 -13.90
N LYS A 386 -28.53 5.17 -15.05
CA LYS A 386 -29.37 4.14 -15.69
C LYS A 386 -29.52 2.91 -14.80
N LYS A 387 -30.70 2.28 -14.84
CA LYS A 387 -31.00 1.09 -14.02
C LYS A 387 -30.04 -0.07 -14.34
N GLU A 388 -29.69 -0.27 -15.60
CA GLU A 388 -28.74 -1.27 -16.07
C GLU A 388 -27.31 -1.10 -15.51
N ASN A 389 -26.99 0.09 -14.96
CA ASN A 389 -25.70 0.40 -14.37
C ASN A 389 -25.67 0.15 -12.83
N LEU A 390 -26.71 -0.44 -12.25
CA LEU A 390 -26.63 -1.04 -10.92
C LEU A 390 -25.73 -2.29 -11.02
N LEU A 391 -24.62 -2.31 -10.30
CA LEU A 391 -23.63 -3.40 -10.39
C LEU A 391 -24.25 -4.74 -10.00
N GLY A 392 -24.29 -5.69 -10.94
CA GLY A 392 -24.89 -7.00 -10.75
C GLY A 392 -26.44 -6.99 -10.74
N GLU A 393 -27.05 -5.84 -11.03
CA GLU A 393 -28.52 -5.66 -11.14
C GLU A 393 -29.32 -5.98 -9.87
N GLU A 394 -28.65 -6.13 -8.73
CA GLU A 394 -29.27 -6.44 -7.43
C GLU A 394 -28.90 -5.40 -6.36
N GLU A 395 -29.94 -4.80 -5.76
CA GLU A 395 -29.76 -3.84 -4.67
C GLU A 395 -29.25 -4.48 -3.37
N GLY A 396 -28.53 -3.71 -2.54
CA GLY A 396 -28.09 -4.12 -1.21
C GLY A 396 -26.76 -4.90 -1.17
N ASN A 397 -26.16 -5.20 -2.32
CA ASN A 397 -24.91 -5.96 -2.43
C ASN A 397 -23.66 -5.08 -2.50
N GLY A 398 -23.79 -3.75 -2.57
CA GLY A 398 -22.66 -2.85 -2.85
C GLY A 398 -21.52 -2.95 -1.84
N PHE A 399 -21.83 -3.11 -0.56
CA PHE A 399 -20.79 -3.28 0.45
C PHE A 399 -20.04 -4.61 0.30
N LYS A 400 -20.74 -5.70 0.02
CA LYS A 400 -20.11 -7.02 -0.18
C LYS A 400 -19.16 -7.00 -1.37
N GLN A 401 -19.63 -6.49 -2.52
CA GLN A 401 -18.85 -6.34 -3.75
C GLN A 401 -17.57 -5.53 -3.51
N MET A 402 -17.69 -4.43 -2.77
CA MET A 402 -16.55 -3.58 -2.43
C MET A 402 -15.55 -4.28 -1.49
N MET A 403 -16.03 -5.06 -0.51
CA MET A 403 -15.13 -5.78 0.42
C MET A 403 -14.26 -6.82 -0.29
N GLU A 404 -14.77 -7.48 -1.33
CA GLU A 404 -14.02 -8.42 -2.17
C GLU A 404 -12.89 -7.72 -2.94
N THR A 405 -13.09 -6.45 -3.33
CA THR A 405 -12.12 -5.63 -4.06
C THR A 405 -11.07 -4.99 -3.14
N PHE A 406 -11.39 -4.76 -1.88
CA PHE A 406 -10.49 -4.06 -0.94
C PHE A 406 -9.20 -4.80 -0.63
N GLU A 407 -9.14 -6.11 -0.79
CA GLU A 407 -7.89 -6.87 -0.64
C GLU A 407 -6.86 -6.40 -1.67
N SER A 408 -7.24 -6.37 -2.93
CA SER A 408 -6.37 -5.88 -4.02
C SER A 408 -6.02 -4.40 -3.86
N ALA A 409 -6.98 -3.55 -3.49
CA ALA A 409 -6.72 -2.14 -3.25
C ALA A 409 -5.65 -1.91 -2.17
N ARG A 410 -5.64 -2.69 -1.08
CA ARG A 410 -4.62 -2.62 -0.02
C ARG A 410 -3.25 -3.09 -0.52
N ILE A 411 -3.20 -4.19 -1.28
CA ILE A 411 -1.97 -4.70 -1.89
C ILE A 411 -1.39 -3.63 -2.83
N GLN A 412 -2.22 -3.01 -3.66
CA GLN A 412 -1.83 -1.91 -4.54
C GLN A 412 -1.34 -0.67 -3.76
N THR A 413 -1.96 -0.38 -2.60
CA THR A 413 -1.48 0.69 -1.73
C THR A 413 -0.10 0.38 -1.16
N ALA A 414 0.15 -0.88 -0.78
CA ALA A 414 1.47 -1.31 -0.33
C ALA A 414 2.52 -1.17 -1.45
N ALA A 415 2.19 -1.56 -2.68
CA ALA A 415 3.07 -1.40 -3.84
C ALA A 415 3.38 0.08 -4.14
N ARG A 416 2.38 0.98 -4.08
CA ARG A 416 2.60 2.43 -4.19
C ARG A 416 3.51 2.95 -3.08
N ALA A 417 3.34 2.47 -1.85
CA ALA A 417 4.18 2.84 -0.73
C ALA A 417 5.65 2.41 -0.94
N LEU A 418 5.88 1.22 -1.50
CA LEU A 418 7.22 0.77 -1.87
C LEU A 418 7.86 1.68 -2.92
N GLY A 419 7.10 2.08 -3.95
CA GLY A 419 7.58 3.02 -4.96
C GLY A 419 7.99 4.36 -4.37
N VAL A 420 7.16 4.94 -3.49
CA VAL A 420 7.47 6.20 -2.78
C VAL A 420 8.68 6.04 -1.87
N ALA A 421 8.80 4.92 -1.14
CA ALA A 421 9.96 4.62 -0.31
C ALA A 421 11.25 4.50 -1.14
N GLN A 422 11.19 3.82 -2.28
CA GLN A 422 12.29 3.67 -3.21
C GLN A 422 12.72 5.03 -3.79
N SER A 423 11.77 5.88 -4.16
CA SER A 423 12.03 7.25 -4.62
C SER A 423 12.75 8.09 -3.53
N ALA A 424 12.29 7.99 -2.29
CA ALA A 424 12.94 8.65 -1.16
C ALA A 424 14.37 8.15 -0.94
N PHE A 425 14.58 6.84 -1.01
CA PHE A 425 15.88 6.21 -0.89
C PHE A 425 16.85 6.68 -1.98
N GLU A 426 16.46 6.59 -3.25
CA GLU A 426 17.28 6.97 -4.41
C GLU A 426 17.66 8.45 -4.38
N THR A 427 16.68 9.33 -4.13
CA THR A 427 16.88 10.77 -4.02
C THR A 427 17.84 11.13 -2.88
N SER A 428 17.67 10.45 -1.74
CA SER A 428 18.52 10.69 -0.56
C SER A 428 19.94 10.18 -0.75
N MET A 429 20.10 9.05 -1.39
CA MET A 429 21.39 8.45 -1.66
C MET A 429 22.18 9.29 -2.67
N GLN A 430 21.54 9.72 -3.76
CA GLN A 430 22.16 10.62 -4.74
C GLN A 430 22.63 11.91 -4.07
N TYR A 431 21.74 12.56 -3.31
CA TYR A 431 22.08 13.78 -2.58
C TYR A 431 23.25 13.58 -1.60
N ALA A 432 23.23 12.48 -0.82
CA ALA A 432 24.28 12.19 0.14
C ALA A 432 25.64 11.93 -0.51
N ILE A 433 25.68 11.32 -1.69
CA ILE A 433 26.90 11.09 -2.49
C ILE A 433 27.44 12.41 -3.03
N ASP A 434 26.58 13.25 -3.62
CA ASP A 434 26.98 14.47 -4.33
C ASP A 434 27.32 15.64 -3.40
N ARG A 435 26.69 15.67 -2.20
CA ARG A 435 26.89 16.76 -1.25
C ARG A 435 28.20 16.60 -0.49
N LEU A 436 29.17 17.44 -0.84
CA LEU A 436 30.46 17.50 -0.16
C LEU A 436 30.43 18.49 1.01
N ASN A 437 31.12 18.14 2.09
CA ASN A 437 31.39 19.03 3.20
C ASN A 437 32.59 19.96 2.88
N VAL A 438 32.95 20.85 3.81
CA VAL A 438 34.06 21.79 3.63
C VAL A 438 35.44 21.14 3.46
N THR A 439 35.57 19.85 3.80
CA THR A 439 36.79 19.07 3.64
C THR A 439 36.80 18.21 2.38
N GLY A 440 35.78 18.34 1.52
CA GLY A 440 35.64 17.56 0.30
C GLY A 440 35.13 16.12 0.49
N GLN A 441 34.68 15.75 1.70
CA GLN A 441 34.08 14.45 1.97
C GLN A 441 32.59 14.48 1.66
N SER A 442 32.06 13.40 1.07
CA SER A 442 30.66 13.20 0.84
C SER A 442 29.88 13.10 2.17
N LEU A 443 28.62 13.53 2.18
CA LEU A 443 27.73 13.28 3.32
C LEU A 443 27.48 11.79 3.51
N TYR A 444 27.53 11.02 2.45
CA TYR A 444 27.42 9.56 2.50
C TYR A 444 28.51 8.91 3.36
N ASP A 445 29.73 9.46 3.34
CA ASP A 445 30.87 8.95 4.13
C ASP A 445 30.72 9.19 5.65
N LYS A 446 29.66 9.89 6.08
CA LYS A 446 29.34 10.05 7.50
C LYS A 446 28.54 8.85 8.02
N PRO A 447 29.02 8.10 9.02
CA PRO A 447 28.40 6.84 9.46
C PRO A 447 26.91 6.92 9.78
N ARG A 448 26.43 8.04 10.34
CA ARG A 448 25.00 8.21 10.61
C ARG A 448 24.15 8.36 9.36
N ASN A 449 24.64 9.05 8.32
CA ASN A 449 23.92 9.18 7.05
C ASN A 449 23.92 7.84 6.30
N ALA A 450 25.09 7.18 6.22
CA ALA A 450 25.20 5.84 5.66
C ALA A 450 24.26 4.84 6.36
N SER A 451 24.22 4.84 7.70
CA SER A 451 23.32 3.99 8.48
C SER A 451 21.84 4.25 8.19
N LYS A 452 21.43 5.52 7.97
CA LYS A 452 20.05 5.84 7.56
C LYS A 452 19.72 5.22 6.20
N ILE A 453 20.62 5.35 5.23
CA ILE A 453 20.46 4.75 3.88
C ILE A 453 20.36 3.22 3.99
N VAL A 454 21.21 2.59 4.79
CA VAL A 454 21.15 1.14 5.06
C VAL A 454 19.81 0.73 5.65
N SER A 455 19.32 1.46 6.66
CA SER A 455 18.01 1.17 7.26
C SER A 455 16.88 1.32 6.25
N MET A 456 16.90 2.36 5.41
CA MET A 456 15.92 2.54 4.34
C MET A 456 15.95 1.35 3.37
N ALA A 457 17.12 0.93 2.89
CA ALA A 457 17.26 -0.19 1.95
C ALA A 457 16.75 -1.52 2.55
N THR A 458 17.08 -1.83 3.80
CA THR A 458 16.67 -3.07 4.47
C THR A 458 15.16 -3.10 4.74
N GLU A 459 14.58 -2.00 5.21
CA GLU A 459 13.15 -1.88 5.47
C GLU A 459 12.32 -1.93 4.17
N ILE A 460 12.79 -1.31 3.09
CA ILE A 460 12.14 -1.40 1.77
C ILE A 460 12.14 -2.85 1.28
N MET A 461 13.28 -3.56 1.37
CA MET A 461 13.33 -4.97 0.96
C MET A 461 12.40 -5.84 1.80
N ALA A 462 12.35 -5.63 3.11
CA ALA A 462 11.47 -6.36 4.01
C ALA A 462 9.97 -6.13 3.68
N ALA A 463 9.57 -4.87 3.51
CA ALA A 463 8.21 -4.52 3.14
C ALA A 463 7.84 -5.02 1.74
N ARG A 464 8.81 -5.04 0.80
CA ARG A 464 8.63 -5.57 -0.56
C ARG A 464 8.34 -7.07 -0.53
N GLN A 465 9.09 -7.86 0.22
CA GLN A 465 8.86 -9.30 0.31
C GLN A 465 7.49 -9.63 0.92
N LEU A 466 7.06 -8.88 1.94
CA LEU A 466 5.70 -9.03 2.52
C LEU A 466 4.60 -8.63 1.53
N THR A 467 4.80 -7.55 0.76
CA THR A 467 3.83 -7.10 -0.26
C THR A 467 3.71 -8.11 -1.40
N TYR A 468 4.83 -8.61 -1.87
CA TYR A 468 4.88 -9.64 -2.91
C TYR A 468 4.25 -10.96 -2.46
N TYR A 469 4.44 -11.32 -1.18
CA TYR A 469 3.74 -12.46 -0.58
C TYR A 469 2.22 -12.27 -0.61
N ALA A 470 1.72 -11.12 -0.16
CA ALA A 470 0.28 -10.83 -0.18
C ALA A 470 -0.30 -10.91 -1.61
N ALA A 471 0.42 -10.39 -2.61
CA ALA A 471 0.02 -10.48 -4.01
C ALA A 471 -0.03 -11.94 -4.52
N ARG A 472 0.99 -12.75 -4.20
CA ARG A 472 1.01 -14.18 -4.55
C ARG A 472 -0.11 -14.99 -3.87
N GLU A 473 -0.49 -14.65 -2.64
CA GLU A 473 -1.64 -15.29 -1.98
C GLU A 473 -2.96 -14.94 -2.68
N LYS A 474 -3.12 -13.68 -3.14
CA LYS A 474 -4.27 -13.27 -3.96
C LYS A 474 -4.32 -14.02 -5.28
N ASP A 475 -3.18 -14.19 -5.96
CA ASP A 475 -3.09 -14.93 -7.23
C ASP A 475 -3.49 -16.41 -7.10
N LYS A 476 -3.32 -17.01 -5.92
CA LYS A 476 -3.80 -18.37 -5.61
C LYS A 476 -5.31 -18.45 -5.37
N GLY A 477 -6.02 -17.33 -5.41
CA GLY A 477 -7.44 -17.25 -5.10
C GLY A 477 -7.76 -17.37 -3.60
N HIS A 478 -6.76 -17.22 -2.73
CA HIS A 478 -6.99 -17.24 -1.30
C HIS A 478 -7.59 -15.92 -0.80
N ARG A 479 -8.38 -15.99 0.25
CA ARG A 479 -8.77 -14.81 1.01
C ARG A 479 -7.53 -14.24 1.71
N CYS A 480 -7.13 -13.02 1.35
CA CYS A 480 -5.87 -12.42 1.77
C CYS A 480 -6.02 -11.06 2.50
N ASP A 481 -7.18 -10.82 3.11
CA ASP A 481 -7.43 -9.60 3.89
C ASP A 481 -6.41 -9.39 5.04
N LEU A 482 -5.91 -10.48 5.62
CA LEU A 482 -4.86 -10.50 6.64
C LEU A 482 -3.51 -10.04 6.06
N GLU A 483 -3.06 -10.71 5.00
CA GLU A 483 -1.78 -10.45 4.32
C GLU A 483 -1.76 -9.04 3.71
N ALA A 484 -2.84 -8.65 3.04
CA ALA A 484 -3.01 -7.32 2.45
C ALA A 484 -3.00 -6.22 3.52
N GLY A 485 -3.65 -6.43 4.67
CA GLY A 485 -3.64 -5.50 5.80
C GLY A 485 -2.24 -5.33 6.38
N MET A 486 -1.51 -6.43 6.64
CA MET A 486 -0.14 -6.40 7.15
C MET A 486 0.83 -5.72 6.18
N ALA A 487 0.73 -6.04 4.88
CA ALA A 487 1.56 -5.43 3.84
C ALA A 487 1.34 -3.92 3.75
N LYS A 488 0.08 -3.46 3.74
CA LYS A 488 -0.27 -2.04 3.69
C LYS A 488 0.23 -1.28 4.92
N MET A 489 0.06 -1.82 6.11
CA MET A 489 0.53 -1.20 7.35
C MET A 489 2.04 -0.99 7.34
N LEU A 490 2.79 -2.05 7.03
CA LEU A 490 4.25 -2.02 7.04
C LEU A 490 4.80 -1.11 5.95
N ALA A 491 4.37 -1.29 4.70
CA ALA A 491 4.88 -0.51 3.56
C ALA A 491 4.59 1.00 3.72
N ALA A 492 3.41 1.38 4.22
CA ALA A 492 3.05 2.78 4.47
C ALA A 492 3.93 3.41 5.57
N ARG A 493 4.22 2.68 6.65
CA ARG A 493 5.16 3.13 7.69
C ARG A 493 6.58 3.29 7.15
N VAL A 494 7.04 2.32 6.36
CA VAL A 494 8.38 2.36 5.73
C VAL A 494 8.48 3.55 4.78
N ALA A 495 7.48 3.82 3.95
CA ALA A 495 7.48 4.96 3.04
C ALA A 495 7.62 6.30 3.79
N TRP A 496 6.86 6.49 4.86
CA TRP A 496 6.96 7.66 5.71
C TRP A 496 8.36 7.78 6.34
N ALA A 497 8.87 6.71 6.94
CA ALA A 497 10.19 6.70 7.57
C ALA A 497 11.33 6.99 6.57
N CYS A 498 11.24 6.46 5.35
CA CYS A 498 12.21 6.73 4.28
C CYS A 498 12.16 8.19 3.85
N ALA A 499 10.96 8.76 3.64
CA ALA A 499 10.80 10.15 3.23
C ALA A 499 11.30 11.14 4.30
N ASP A 500 10.97 10.90 5.58
CA ASP A 500 11.44 11.72 6.70
C ASP A 500 12.97 11.67 6.86
N ASN A 501 13.57 10.46 6.84
CA ASN A 501 15.02 10.30 6.85
C ASN A 501 15.69 10.95 5.64
N GLY A 502 15.05 10.85 4.47
CA GLY A 502 15.52 11.51 3.25
C GLY A 502 15.58 13.01 3.40
N LEU A 503 14.50 13.63 3.87
CA LEU A 503 14.46 15.07 4.14
C LEU A 503 15.52 15.48 5.17
N GLN A 504 15.69 14.68 6.22
CA GLN A 504 16.72 14.92 7.23
C GLN A 504 18.16 14.84 6.67
N ILE A 505 18.43 13.92 5.72
CA ILE A 505 19.72 13.81 5.02
C ILE A 505 20.00 15.07 4.19
N HIS A 506 18.97 15.64 3.55
CA HIS A 506 19.11 16.88 2.78
C HIS A 506 19.35 18.11 3.67
N GLY A 507 19.06 18.04 4.97
CA GLY A 507 19.19 19.17 5.89
C GLY A 507 18.34 20.37 5.46
N GLY A 508 18.89 21.57 5.49
CA GLY A 508 18.16 22.80 5.08
C GLY A 508 17.62 22.74 3.65
N ASN A 509 18.33 22.07 2.74
CA ASN A 509 17.86 21.89 1.35
C ASN A 509 16.61 21.00 1.28
N GLY A 510 16.44 20.04 2.20
CA GLY A 510 15.23 19.22 2.26
C GLY A 510 13.96 20.02 2.61
N PHE A 511 14.13 21.17 3.26
CA PHE A 511 13.03 22.08 3.60
C PHE A 511 12.71 23.11 2.52
N ALA A 512 13.52 23.14 1.46
CA ALA A 512 13.31 24.03 0.31
C ALA A 512 12.44 23.31 -0.75
N LEU A 513 11.47 24.04 -1.31
CA LEU A 513 10.53 23.48 -2.29
C LEU A 513 11.19 23.05 -3.61
N GLU A 514 12.41 23.54 -3.91
CA GLU A 514 13.14 23.17 -5.13
C GLU A 514 13.67 21.73 -5.14
N TYR A 515 13.73 21.05 -3.96
CA TYR A 515 14.23 19.68 -3.85
C TYR A 515 13.08 18.67 -3.84
N PRO A 516 13.13 17.64 -4.72
CA PRO A 516 12.05 16.64 -4.85
C PRO A 516 11.69 15.90 -3.56
N ILE A 517 12.61 15.81 -2.60
CA ILE A 517 12.37 15.12 -1.32
C ILE A 517 11.22 15.78 -0.53
N SER A 518 10.99 17.09 -0.68
CA SER A 518 9.86 17.81 -0.07
C SER A 518 8.52 17.28 -0.57
N ARG A 519 8.39 17.05 -1.90
CA ARG A 519 7.23 16.42 -2.52
C ARG A 519 7.05 14.98 -2.01
N ILE A 520 8.12 14.19 -2.02
CA ILE A 520 8.09 12.78 -1.61
C ILE A 520 7.62 12.64 -0.16
N LEU A 521 8.02 13.56 0.73
CA LEU A 521 7.52 13.59 2.12
C LEU A 521 6.00 13.83 2.14
N CYS A 522 5.51 14.82 1.41
CA CYS A 522 4.08 15.12 1.33
C CYS A 522 3.29 13.93 0.77
N ASP A 523 3.79 13.32 -0.32
CA ASP A 523 3.18 12.17 -0.98
C ASP A 523 3.13 10.93 -0.06
N SER A 524 4.17 10.71 0.73
CA SER A 524 4.25 9.54 1.61
C SER A 524 3.20 9.57 2.74
N ARG A 525 2.75 10.76 3.16
CA ARG A 525 1.86 10.89 4.32
C ARG A 525 0.48 10.29 4.10
N ILE A 526 -0.06 10.39 2.89
CA ILE A 526 -1.39 9.88 2.58
C ILE A 526 -1.49 8.35 2.70
N LEU A 527 -0.40 7.63 2.49
CA LEU A 527 -0.34 6.17 2.51
C LEU A 527 -0.78 5.54 3.84
N ASN A 528 -0.63 6.26 4.96
CA ASN A 528 -1.13 5.84 6.26
C ASN A 528 -2.59 6.23 6.51
N ILE A 529 -3.21 7.03 5.63
CA ILE A 529 -4.54 7.62 5.85
C ILE A 529 -5.59 6.96 4.95
N PHE A 530 -5.40 6.97 3.64
CA PHE A 530 -6.40 6.52 2.68
C PHE A 530 -6.47 4.98 2.55
N GLU A 531 -7.54 4.49 1.91
CA GLU A 531 -7.79 3.06 1.66
C GLU A 531 -7.73 2.21 2.94
N GLY A 532 -8.30 2.80 4.01
CA GLY A 532 -8.24 2.28 5.38
C GLY A 532 -6.99 2.76 6.12
N THR A 533 -7.20 3.56 7.18
CA THR A 533 -6.09 4.08 7.99
C THR A 533 -5.26 2.94 8.59
N ALA A 534 -4.06 3.25 9.08
CA ALA A 534 -3.21 2.25 9.74
C ALA A 534 -3.95 1.54 10.89
N GLU A 535 -4.76 2.28 11.65
CA GLU A 535 -5.59 1.76 12.75
C GLU A 535 -6.70 0.82 12.25
N ILE A 536 -7.36 1.16 11.14
CA ILE A 536 -8.38 0.30 10.52
C ILE A 536 -7.76 -0.98 9.99
N GLN A 537 -6.56 -0.91 9.41
CA GLN A 537 -5.85 -2.12 8.98
C GLN A 537 -5.49 -3.00 10.19
N ALA A 538 -5.01 -2.40 11.28
CA ALA A 538 -4.71 -3.13 12.51
C ALA A 538 -5.96 -3.82 13.09
N ASP A 539 -7.11 -3.14 13.10
CA ASP A 539 -8.39 -3.74 13.49
C ASP A 539 -8.78 -4.94 12.62
N ILE A 540 -8.65 -4.82 11.30
CA ILE A 540 -8.98 -5.89 10.36
C ILE A 540 -8.07 -7.10 10.60
N VAL A 541 -6.77 -6.88 10.70
CA VAL A 541 -5.77 -7.92 10.97
C VAL A 541 -6.09 -8.61 12.31
N THR A 542 -6.29 -7.84 13.39
CA THR A 542 -6.62 -8.41 14.70
C THR A 542 -7.90 -9.25 14.66
N ARG A 543 -9.00 -8.71 14.11
CA ARG A 543 -10.27 -9.44 14.01
C ARG A 543 -10.11 -10.77 13.28
N ARG A 544 -9.29 -10.79 12.24
CA ARG A 544 -9.01 -11.99 11.47
C ARG A 544 -8.23 -13.01 12.28
N LEU A 545 -7.16 -12.58 12.95
CA LEU A 545 -6.30 -13.42 13.79
C LEU A 545 -7.07 -14.08 14.95
N VAL A 546 -7.87 -13.30 15.68
CA VAL A 546 -8.59 -13.82 16.86
C VAL A 546 -9.82 -14.67 16.50
N SER A 547 -10.37 -14.51 15.28
CA SER A 547 -11.55 -15.25 14.81
C SER A 547 -11.21 -16.59 14.18
N THR A 548 -9.98 -16.83 13.72
CA THR A 548 -9.53 -18.14 13.24
C THR A 548 -9.30 -19.06 14.42
N ASN A 549 -9.94 -20.26 14.42
CA ASN A 549 -9.62 -21.28 15.41
C ASN A 549 -8.15 -21.67 15.25
N PRO A 550 -7.39 -21.82 16.33
CA PRO A 550 -6.08 -22.44 16.26
C PRO A 550 -6.28 -23.87 15.73
N SER A 551 -5.71 -24.14 14.55
CA SER A 551 -5.61 -25.48 13.97
C SER A 551 -4.64 -26.32 14.77
#